data_c5abfb9f17beca759220d38ef3ffc20e
#
_entry.id   c5abfb9f17beca759220d38ef3ffc20e
#
_cell.length_a   1.000
_cell.length_b   1.000
_cell.length_c   1.000
_cell.angle_alpha   90.00
_cell.angle_beta   90.00
_cell.angle_gamma   90.00
#
_symmetry.space_group_name_H-M   'P 1'
#
loop_
_entity.id
_entity.type
_entity.pdbx_description
1 polymer ?
#
loop_
_entity_poly.entity_id
_entity_poly.type
_entity_poly.pdbx_seq_one_letter_code
_entity_poly.pdbx_strand_id
1 'polypeptide(L)'
;ITAPAGSTFTIAVNSTFEHGILVDSGSVEVNGELAEKDQLAYVEPGIDSLTLTIGDEPARLLLLGGTPFEEELVMWWNFIGRSHEEIVEFRNQWQSDVVLEGNPEGIFGSVEHGGTVIPAPEMPHVQLRPRKLPRP
;
A
#
# COMPACT_ATOMS: atom_id res chain seq x y z
N ILE A 1 2.50 -12.11 10.56
CA ILE A 1 3.38 -13.27 10.79
C ILE A 1 4.39 -12.88 11.85
N THR A 2 4.55 -13.71 12.88
CA THR A 2 5.65 -13.60 13.85
C THR A 2 6.41 -14.92 13.82
N ALA A 3 7.73 -14.84 13.68
CA ALA A 3 8.56 -16.04 13.52
C ALA A 3 9.85 -15.93 14.35
N PRO A 4 10.32 -17.04 14.95
CA PRO A 4 11.54 -17.05 15.74
C PRO A 4 12.79 -16.92 14.84
N ALA A 5 13.88 -16.42 15.46
CA ALA A 5 15.18 -16.32 14.81
C ALA A 5 15.63 -17.65 14.19
N GLY A 6 16.26 -17.59 13.03
CA GLY A 6 16.83 -18.73 12.30
C GLY A 6 15.82 -19.74 11.76
N SER A 7 14.52 -19.47 11.89
CA SER A 7 13.49 -20.38 11.36
C SER A 7 13.32 -20.25 9.85
N THR A 8 13.06 -21.37 9.19
CA THR A 8 12.70 -21.40 7.77
C THR A 8 11.35 -22.10 7.61
N PHE A 9 10.44 -21.50 6.83
CA PHE A 9 9.13 -22.08 6.53
C PHE A 9 8.64 -21.64 5.16
N THR A 10 7.68 -22.38 4.63
CA THR A 10 7.09 -22.10 3.32
C THR A 10 5.59 -21.81 3.47
N ILE A 11 5.12 -20.80 2.76
CA ILE A 11 3.70 -20.42 2.69
C ILE A 11 3.20 -20.70 1.27
N ALA A 12 2.16 -21.51 1.14
CA ALA A 12 1.45 -21.66 -0.13
C ALA A 12 0.68 -20.37 -0.46
N VAL A 13 0.83 -19.89 -1.68
CA VAL A 13 0.21 -18.66 -2.16
C VAL A 13 -0.46 -18.89 -3.52
N ASN A 14 -1.32 -17.96 -3.93
CA ASN A 14 -1.94 -18.03 -5.25
C ASN A 14 -0.97 -17.51 -6.31
N SER A 15 -0.63 -18.36 -7.28
CA SER A 15 0.32 -18.02 -8.35
C SER A 15 -0.14 -16.91 -9.30
N THR A 16 -1.44 -16.56 -9.29
CA THR A 16 -1.96 -15.43 -10.08
C THR A 16 -1.85 -14.08 -9.37
N PHE A 17 -1.43 -14.09 -8.09
CA PHE A 17 -1.28 -12.90 -7.27
C PHE A 17 0.16 -12.39 -7.30
N GLU A 18 0.31 -11.10 -7.21
CA GLU A 18 1.54 -10.48 -6.72
C GLU A 18 1.56 -10.48 -5.20
N HIS A 19 2.74 -10.51 -4.60
CA HIS A 19 2.90 -10.55 -3.15
C HIS A 19 3.94 -9.55 -2.67
N GLY A 20 3.76 -9.08 -1.44
CA GLY A 20 4.71 -8.25 -0.73
C GLY A 20 4.94 -8.78 0.68
N ILE A 21 6.18 -8.83 1.11
CA ILE A 21 6.57 -9.08 2.50
C ILE A 21 7.15 -7.81 3.08
N LEU A 22 6.38 -7.12 3.92
CA LEU A 22 6.87 -5.95 4.66
C LEU A 22 7.50 -6.40 5.98
N VAL A 23 8.72 -5.98 6.20
CA VAL A 23 9.47 -6.30 7.44
C VAL A 23 9.25 -5.19 8.45
N ASP A 24 8.48 -5.48 9.50
CA ASP A 24 8.25 -4.56 10.62
C ASP A 24 9.37 -4.63 11.68
N SER A 25 9.91 -5.83 11.93
CA SER A 25 11.08 -6.02 12.79
C SER A 25 11.85 -7.27 12.42
N GLY A 26 13.15 -7.30 12.71
CA GLY A 26 14.08 -8.35 12.32
C GLY A 26 14.47 -8.25 10.85
N SER A 27 14.81 -9.38 10.25
CA SER A 27 15.11 -9.52 8.81
C SER A 27 14.60 -10.86 8.29
N VAL A 28 14.38 -10.95 6.97
CA VAL A 28 13.92 -12.17 6.31
C VAL A 28 14.55 -12.31 4.92
N GLU A 29 14.92 -13.52 4.54
CA GLU A 29 15.16 -13.87 3.14
C GLU A 29 13.86 -14.40 2.55
N VAL A 30 13.38 -13.77 1.48
CA VAL A 30 12.21 -14.18 0.71
C VAL A 30 12.70 -14.83 -0.58
N ASN A 31 12.52 -16.15 -0.71
CA ASN A 31 13.05 -16.94 -1.83
C ASN A 31 14.56 -16.73 -2.08
N GLY A 32 15.33 -16.48 -1.01
CA GLY A 32 16.77 -16.23 -1.06
C GLY A 32 17.19 -14.76 -1.22
N GLU A 33 16.26 -13.83 -1.33
CA GLU A 33 16.55 -12.39 -1.35
C GLU A 33 16.31 -11.76 0.03
N LEU A 34 17.33 -11.09 0.57
CA LEU A 34 17.28 -10.48 1.89
C LEU A 34 16.43 -9.20 1.89
N ALA A 35 15.52 -9.11 2.85
CA ALA A 35 14.81 -7.89 3.20
C ALA A 35 15.02 -7.57 4.69
N GLU A 36 15.39 -6.34 4.98
CA GLU A 36 15.62 -5.81 6.32
C GLU A 36 14.44 -4.97 6.81
N LYS A 37 14.47 -4.58 8.06
CA LYS A 37 13.46 -3.73 8.68
C LYS A 37 13.11 -2.52 7.80
N ASP A 38 11.80 -2.22 7.72
CA ASP A 38 11.21 -1.12 6.93
C ASP A 38 11.33 -1.31 5.40
N GLN A 39 11.75 -2.50 4.93
CA GLN A 39 11.77 -2.87 3.52
C GLN A 39 10.57 -3.75 3.15
N LEU A 40 10.15 -3.64 1.90
CA LEU A 40 9.14 -4.47 1.27
C LEU A 40 9.79 -5.32 0.17
N ALA A 41 9.86 -6.63 0.39
CA ALA A 41 10.21 -7.57 -0.66
C ALA A 41 9.00 -7.80 -1.56
N TYR A 42 9.14 -7.50 -2.85
CA TYR A 42 8.09 -7.70 -3.86
C TYR A 42 8.31 -9.01 -4.60
N VAL A 43 7.25 -9.75 -4.80
CA VAL A 43 7.27 -11.02 -5.53
C VAL A 43 6.20 -10.98 -6.62
N GLU A 44 6.65 -11.17 -7.86
CA GLU A 44 5.80 -11.19 -9.04
C GLU A 44 4.86 -12.40 -9.07
N PRO A 45 3.75 -12.32 -9.83
CA PRO A 45 2.94 -13.49 -10.13
C PRO A 45 3.75 -14.59 -10.81
N GLY A 46 3.31 -15.85 -10.65
CA GLY A 46 3.92 -17.00 -11.29
C GLY A 46 4.46 -18.04 -10.33
N ILE A 47 4.56 -17.74 -9.04
CA ILE A 47 4.99 -18.68 -8.01
C ILE A 47 3.83 -19.07 -7.10
N ASP A 48 3.80 -20.30 -6.65
CA ASP A 48 2.75 -20.88 -5.79
C ASP A 48 3.16 -21.00 -4.32
N SER A 49 4.39 -20.62 -3.99
CA SER A 49 4.92 -20.71 -2.64
C SER A 49 6.01 -19.68 -2.36
N LEU A 50 6.05 -19.17 -1.13
CA LEU A 50 7.06 -18.27 -0.60
C LEU A 50 7.87 -19.01 0.46
N THR A 51 9.17 -19.13 0.27
CA THR A 51 10.08 -19.64 1.30
C THR A 51 10.66 -18.44 2.06
N LEU A 52 10.44 -18.42 3.37
CA LEU A 52 10.90 -17.37 4.26
C LEU A 52 11.92 -17.93 5.23
N THR A 53 13.12 -17.35 5.25
CA THR A 53 14.18 -17.68 6.22
C THR A 53 14.43 -16.46 7.10
N ILE A 54 14.18 -16.60 8.39
CA ILE A 54 14.34 -15.54 9.38
C ILE A 54 15.81 -15.40 9.77
N GLY A 55 16.26 -14.15 9.88
CA GLY A 55 17.63 -13.85 10.30
C GLY A 55 17.92 -14.17 11.77
N ASP A 56 18.98 -13.58 12.30
CA ASP A 56 19.52 -13.87 13.64
C ASP A 56 18.63 -13.39 14.80
N GLU A 57 17.62 -12.58 14.51
CA GLU A 57 16.64 -12.09 15.48
C GLU A 57 15.21 -12.51 15.10
N PRO A 58 14.27 -12.62 16.08
CA PRO A 58 12.87 -12.87 15.77
C PRO A 58 12.32 -11.76 14.85
N ALA A 59 11.51 -12.16 13.86
CA ALA A 59 10.93 -11.21 12.91
C ALA A 59 9.42 -11.08 13.04
N ARG A 60 8.91 -9.87 12.75
CA ARG A 60 7.50 -9.59 12.53
C ARG A 60 7.33 -9.06 11.11
N LEU A 61 6.45 -9.74 10.34
CA LEU A 61 6.27 -9.52 8.92
C LEU A 61 4.78 -9.35 8.60
N LEU A 62 4.48 -8.51 7.61
CA LEU A 62 3.17 -8.50 6.94
C LEU A 62 3.29 -9.18 5.58
N LEU A 63 2.42 -10.16 5.32
CA LEU A 63 2.19 -10.69 3.98
C LEU A 63 1.01 -9.96 3.35
N LEU A 64 1.26 -9.31 2.24
CA LEU A 64 0.30 -8.63 1.40
C LEU A 64 0.22 -9.37 0.06
N GLY A 65 -0.91 -9.31 -0.61
CA GLY A 65 -1.02 -9.88 -1.96
C GLY A 65 -2.41 -9.74 -2.53
N GLY A 66 -2.48 -9.88 -3.85
CA GLY A 66 -3.72 -9.80 -4.61
C GLY A 66 -3.47 -9.90 -6.10
N THR A 67 -4.55 -9.95 -6.86
CA THR A 67 -4.48 -9.85 -8.32
C THR A 67 -3.80 -8.54 -8.72
N PRO A 68 -2.80 -8.58 -9.62
CA PRO A 68 -2.14 -7.37 -10.10
C PRO A 68 -3.15 -6.34 -10.62
N PHE A 69 -2.92 -5.08 -10.28
CA PHE A 69 -3.78 -4.00 -10.73
C PHE A 69 -3.37 -3.58 -12.15
N GLU A 70 -4.26 -3.75 -13.12
CA GLU A 70 -3.94 -3.49 -14.53
C GLU A 70 -4.14 -2.03 -14.94
N GLU A 71 -4.85 -1.25 -14.13
CA GLU A 71 -5.15 0.15 -14.43
C GLU A 71 -4.02 1.09 -13.97
N GLU A 72 -3.72 2.09 -14.78
CA GLU A 72 -2.82 3.16 -14.39
C GLU A 72 -3.50 4.07 -13.37
N LEU A 73 -2.83 4.35 -12.25
CA LEU A 73 -3.36 5.15 -11.15
C LEU A 73 -2.66 6.49 -11.05
N VAL A 74 -3.46 7.54 -10.85
CA VAL A 74 -3.00 8.86 -10.45
C VAL A 74 -3.07 8.94 -8.92
N MET A 75 -1.97 9.30 -8.29
CA MET A 75 -1.91 9.57 -6.85
C MET A 75 -1.49 11.01 -6.62
N TRP A 76 -2.27 11.71 -5.84
CA TRP A 76 -1.93 13.07 -5.44
C TRP A 76 -2.46 13.34 -4.03
N TRP A 77 -1.60 13.84 -3.16
CA TRP A 77 -1.87 13.99 -1.74
C TRP A 77 -2.38 12.65 -1.16
N ASN A 78 -3.61 12.59 -0.63
CA ASN A 78 -4.25 11.38 -0.11
C ASN A 78 -5.32 10.80 -1.05
N PHE A 79 -5.41 11.29 -2.27
CA PHE A 79 -6.38 10.81 -3.27
C PHE A 79 -5.72 9.87 -4.26
N ILE A 80 -6.45 8.82 -4.62
CA ILE A 80 -6.09 7.86 -5.67
C ILE A 80 -7.25 7.81 -6.65
N GLY A 81 -6.97 8.02 -7.92
CA GLY A 81 -7.96 8.00 -8.99
C GLY A 81 -7.37 7.48 -10.29
N ARG A 82 -8.18 7.37 -11.32
CA ARG A 82 -7.78 6.93 -12.65
C ARG A 82 -7.37 8.10 -13.56
N SER A 83 -7.83 9.29 -13.22
CA SER A 83 -7.56 10.50 -14.01
C SER A 83 -7.29 11.72 -13.13
N HIS A 84 -6.77 12.78 -13.74
CA HIS A 84 -6.64 14.08 -13.10
C HIS A 84 -8.00 14.62 -12.64
N GLU A 85 -9.02 14.44 -13.45
CA GLU A 85 -10.38 14.94 -13.22
C GLU A 85 -11.01 14.27 -11.99
N GLU A 86 -10.82 12.94 -11.82
CA GLU A 86 -11.26 12.25 -10.61
C GLU A 86 -10.57 12.78 -9.35
N ILE A 87 -9.27 13.08 -9.42
CA ILE A 87 -8.55 13.68 -8.29
C ILE A 87 -9.10 15.06 -7.94
N VAL A 88 -9.41 15.89 -8.96
CA VAL A 88 -10.03 17.21 -8.76
C VAL A 88 -11.40 17.05 -8.08
N GLU A 89 -12.21 16.10 -8.54
CA GLU A 89 -13.51 15.81 -7.95
C GLU A 89 -13.40 15.37 -6.49
N PHE A 90 -12.56 14.40 -6.18
CA PHE A 90 -12.35 13.91 -4.81
C PHE A 90 -11.85 15.02 -3.88
N ARG A 91 -10.94 15.86 -4.37
CA ARG A 91 -10.45 17.01 -3.62
C ARG A 91 -11.59 18.00 -3.32
N ASN A 92 -12.45 18.29 -4.29
CA ASN A 92 -13.55 19.23 -4.10
C ASN A 92 -14.61 18.66 -3.15
N GLN A 93 -14.93 17.38 -3.26
CA GLN A 93 -15.82 16.68 -2.32
C GLN A 93 -15.27 16.69 -0.90
N TRP A 94 -13.97 16.40 -0.72
CA TRP A 94 -13.33 16.51 0.59
C TRP A 94 -13.45 17.90 1.19
N GLN A 95 -13.19 18.94 0.40
CA GLN A 95 -13.28 20.32 0.87
C GLN A 95 -14.71 20.71 1.26
N SER A 96 -15.73 20.34 0.47
CA SER A 96 -17.12 20.64 0.79
C SER A 96 -17.65 19.81 1.94
N ASP A 97 -17.56 18.49 1.83
CA ASP A 97 -18.25 17.58 2.73
C ASP A 97 -17.60 17.51 4.11
N VAL A 98 -16.26 17.48 4.15
CA VAL A 98 -15.53 17.21 5.39
C VAL A 98 -14.96 18.48 6.01
N VAL A 99 -14.36 19.35 5.21
CA VAL A 99 -13.67 20.55 5.73
C VAL A 99 -14.66 21.67 6.06
N LEU A 100 -15.63 21.93 5.19
CA LEU A 100 -16.57 23.06 5.35
C LEU A 100 -17.85 22.65 6.09
N GLU A 101 -18.44 21.53 5.73
CA GLU A 101 -19.77 21.13 6.20
C GLU A 101 -19.75 20.08 7.31
N GLY A 102 -18.64 19.31 7.41
CA GLY A 102 -18.52 18.23 8.38
C GLY A 102 -19.59 17.15 8.18
N ASN A 103 -19.94 16.84 6.93
CA ASN A 103 -21.01 15.94 6.57
C ASN A 103 -20.69 14.46 6.86
N PRO A 104 -21.26 13.85 7.91
CA PRO A 104 -20.99 12.44 8.25
C PRO A 104 -21.59 11.45 7.26
N GLU A 105 -22.58 11.89 6.47
CA GLU A 105 -23.25 11.07 5.44
C GLU A 105 -22.57 11.20 4.07
N GLY A 106 -21.54 12.03 3.96
CA GLY A 106 -20.72 12.17 2.74
C GLY A 106 -19.91 10.92 2.43
N ILE A 107 -19.32 10.84 1.24
CA ILE A 107 -18.56 9.66 0.77
C ILE A 107 -17.36 9.32 1.65
N PHE A 108 -16.82 10.27 2.41
CA PHE A 108 -15.68 10.06 3.31
C PHE A 108 -16.11 9.67 4.74
N GLY A 109 -17.43 9.78 5.05
CA GLY A 109 -17.94 9.49 6.40
C GLY A 109 -17.38 10.44 7.45
N SER A 110 -17.42 10.01 8.70
CA SER A 110 -16.79 10.73 9.81
C SER A 110 -15.84 9.83 10.59
N VAL A 111 -14.75 10.41 11.07
CA VAL A 111 -13.80 9.74 11.95
C VAL A 111 -13.74 10.52 13.25
N GLU A 112 -14.10 9.85 14.36
CA GLU A 112 -13.93 10.43 15.70
C GLU A 112 -12.44 10.46 16.04
N HIS A 113 -11.88 11.66 16.03
CA HIS A 113 -10.50 11.88 16.45
C HIS A 113 -10.39 13.26 17.16
N GLY A 114 -9.43 13.40 18.04
CA GLY A 114 -9.24 14.64 18.82
C GLY A 114 -8.57 15.78 18.06
N GLY A 115 -8.44 15.71 16.74
CA GLY A 115 -7.74 16.67 15.88
C GLY A 115 -8.68 17.43 14.94
N THR A 116 -8.15 18.49 14.33
CA THR A 116 -8.83 19.23 13.26
C THR A 116 -8.70 18.48 11.94
N VAL A 117 -9.75 18.53 11.13
CA VAL A 117 -9.71 18.02 9.74
C VAL A 117 -8.65 18.77 8.95
N ILE A 118 -7.84 18.05 8.21
CA ILE A 118 -6.78 18.60 7.37
C ILE A 118 -7.35 18.95 6.00
N PRO A 119 -7.39 20.24 5.61
CA PRO A 119 -7.82 20.63 4.27
C PRO A 119 -6.84 20.11 3.22
N ALA A 120 -7.38 19.71 2.07
CA ALA A 120 -6.53 19.34 0.94
C ALA A 120 -5.86 20.61 0.36
N PRO A 121 -4.60 20.51 -0.10
CA PRO A 121 -3.92 21.64 -0.72
C PRO A 121 -4.62 22.09 -2.02
N GLU A 122 -4.19 23.23 -2.55
CA GLU A 122 -4.62 23.67 -3.87
C GLU A 122 -4.09 22.72 -4.95
N MET A 123 -4.91 22.49 -5.98
CA MET A 123 -4.47 21.67 -7.11
C MET A 123 -3.24 22.28 -7.78
N PRO A 124 -2.26 21.46 -8.19
CA PRO A 124 -1.14 21.98 -8.95
C PRO A 124 -1.60 22.49 -10.33
N HIS A 125 -0.93 23.53 -10.84
CA HIS A 125 -1.20 24.12 -12.15
C HIS A 125 -0.76 23.23 -13.34
N VAL A 126 -0.55 21.95 -13.10
CA VAL A 126 -0.16 20.95 -14.10
C VAL A 126 -1.11 19.77 -14.06
N GLN A 127 -1.38 19.18 -15.21
CA GLN A 127 -2.17 17.96 -15.28
C GLN A 127 -1.41 16.79 -14.62
N LEU A 128 -2.04 16.18 -13.64
CA LEU A 128 -1.53 14.97 -13.01
C LEU A 128 -1.55 13.81 -14.01
N ARG A 129 -0.52 13.01 -13.96
CA ARG A 129 -0.39 11.83 -14.82
C ARG A 129 -0.11 10.59 -13.98
N PRO A 130 -0.57 9.41 -14.40
CA PRO A 130 -0.24 8.16 -13.74
C PRO A 130 1.28 7.96 -13.73
N ARG A 131 1.78 7.36 -12.65
CA ARG A 131 3.12 6.79 -12.66
C ARG A 131 3.07 5.52 -13.49
N LYS A 132 3.97 5.41 -14.46
CA LYS A 132 4.20 4.11 -15.10
C LYS A 132 4.70 3.16 -14.02
N LEU A 133 3.98 2.07 -13.82
CA LEU A 133 4.50 0.97 -13.01
C LEU A 133 5.78 0.49 -13.69
N PRO A 134 6.89 0.34 -12.95
CA PRO A 134 8.04 -0.37 -13.49
C PRO A 134 7.54 -1.79 -13.83
N ARG A 135 7.44 -2.10 -15.10
CA ARG A 135 7.28 -3.48 -15.54
C ARG A 135 8.69 -4.05 -15.63
N PRO A 136 8.94 -5.21 -15.02
CA PRO A 136 10.22 -5.90 -15.16
C PRO A 136 10.54 -6.22 -16.61
#